data_2d91e35dd29024e769bf2eb5e8576a80
#
_entry.id   2d91e35dd29024e769bf2eb5e8576a80
#
_cell.length_a   1.000
_cell.length_b   1.000
_cell.length_c   1.000
_cell.angle_alpha   90.00
_cell.angle_beta   90.00
_cell.angle_gamma   90.00
#
_symmetry.space_group_name_H-M   'P 1'
#
loop_
_entity.id
_entity.type
_entity.pdbx_description
1 polymer ?
#
loop_
_entity_poly.entity_id
_entity_poly.type
_entity_poly.pdbx_seq_one_letter_code
_entity_poly.pdbx_strand_id
1 'polypeptide(L)'
;MNAGTRTDPWPLTTPSGGAQFTAFRDETLDPPALVVKVGTTELRYHLRCIDDLAAMLKAAGDWTPLGGTDEQKTAPEGSVEAWGRSPDNPVGGWYGLKKGLRGRFGVYVPPVLERLGLAEVEHLPRNSRMRAL
;
A
#
# COMPACT_ATOMS: atom_id res chain seq x y z
N MET A 1 -2.77 21.96 -3.98
CA MET A 1 -2.87 20.89 -2.97
C MET A 1 -3.42 19.64 -3.64
N ASN A 2 -2.77 18.49 -3.44
CA ASN A 2 -3.14 17.29 -4.18
C ASN A 2 -4.31 16.58 -3.50
N ALA A 3 -5.40 16.42 -4.23
CA ALA A 3 -6.65 15.87 -3.68
C ALA A 3 -6.72 14.36 -3.70
N GLY A 4 -5.80 13.69 -4.41
CA GLY A 4 -5.82 12.25 -4.54
C GLY A 4 -6.86 11.76 -5.54
N THR A 5 -7.03 12.52 -6.63
CA THR A 5 -7.92 12.20 -7.75
C THR A 5 -7.08 11.95 -9.00
N ARG A 6 -7.71 11.40 -10.05
CA ARG A 6 -7.01 11.13 -11.31
C ARG A 6 -6.38 12.39 -11.91
N THR A 7 -7.04 13.53 -11.79
CA THR A 7 -6.55 14.80 -12.33
C THR A 7 -5.62 15.55 -11.37
N ASP A 8 -5.58 15.13 -10.10
CA ASP A 8 -4.76 15.76 -9.07
C ASP A 8 -4.24 14.68 -8.11
N PRO A 9 -3.39 13.75 -8.59
CA PRO A 9 -2.92 12.63 -7.77
C PRO A 9 -1.96 13.07 -6.68
N TRP A 10 -1.80 12.22 -5.67
CA TRP A 10 -0.80 12.43 -4.63
C TRP A 10 0.59 12.12 -5.18
N PRO A 11 1.54 13.06 -5.12
CA PRO A 11 2.95 12.73 -5.38
C PRO A 11 3.55 12.08 -4.13
N LEU A 12 4.13 10.92 -4.28
CA LEU A 12 4.61 10.10 -3.16
C LEU A 12 6.02 9.58 -3.46
N THR A 13 6.68 9.13 -2.38
CA THR A 13 8.02 8.53 -2.45
C THR A 13 7.95 7.18 -1.73
N THR A 14 8.64 6.18 -2.26
CA THR A 14 8.73 4.89 -1.60
C THR A 14 9.38 5.04 -0.22
N PRO A 15 9.09 4.15 0.75
CA PRO A 15 9.62 4.29 2.11
C PRO A 15 11.14 4.41 2.19
N SER A 16 11.88 3.69 1.34
CA SER A 16 13.35 3.79 1.30
C SER A 16 13.86 5.10 0.72
N GLY A 17 12.99 5.89 0.08
CA GLY A 17 13.38 7.12 -0.61
C GLY A 17 13.94 6.89 -2.01
N GLY A 18 13.97 5.65 -2.50
CA GLY A 18 14.64 5.31 -3.76
C GLY A 18 13.87 5.62 -5.03
N ALA A 19 12.55 5.85 -4.94
CA ALA A 19 11.74 6.09 -6.13
C ALA A 19 10.53 6.96 -5.81
N GLN A 20 10.07 7.68 -6.82
CA GLN A 20 8.86 8.50 -6.73
C GLN A 20 7.73 7.85 -7.54
N PHE A 21 6.51 8.05 -7.11
CA PHE A 21 5.32 7.56 -7.80
C PHE A 21 4.13 8.44 -7.47
N THR A 22 3.00 8.19 -8.12
CA THR A 22 1.76 8.90 -7.82
C THR A 22 0.67 7.90 -7.51
N ALA A 23 -0.32 8.33 -6.73
CA ALA A 23 -1.48 7.51 -6.42
C ALA A 23 -2.73 8.36 -6.33
N PHE A 24 -3.88 7.74 -6.59
CA PHE A 24 -5.17 8.40 -6.48
C PHE A 24 -6.28 7.38 -6.25
N ARG A 25 -7.41 7.85 -5.74
CA ARG A 25 -8.62 7.03 -5.58
C ARG A 25 -9.42 7.08 -6.89
N ASP A 26 -9.87 5.94 -7.34
CA ASP A 26 -10.79 5.86 -8.49
C ASP A 26 -12.01 5.03 -8.08
N GLU A 27 -13.07 5.73 -7.72
CA GLU A 27 -14.32 5.11 -7.28
C GLU A 27 -15.23 4.75 -8.46
N THR A 28 -14.84 5.10 -9.68
CA THR A 28 -15.60 4.76 -10.89
C THR A 28 -15.30 3.34 -11.36
N LEU A 29 -14.22 2.74 -10.87
CA LEU A 29 -13.85 1.36 -11.19
C LEU A 29 -14.67 0.39 -10.35
N ASP A 30 -14.80 -0.85 -10.83
CA ASP A 30 -15.50 -1.93 -10.13
C ASP A 30 -14.58 -3.15 -10.02
N PRO A 31 -14.04 -3.43 -8.82
CA PRO A 31 -14.25 -2.69 -7.57
C PRO A 31 -13.52 -1.34 -7.57
N PRO A 32 -13.93 -0.42 -6.69
CA PRO A 32 -13.19 0.83 -6.52
C PRO A 32 -11.73 0.56 -6.18
N ALA A 33 -10.83 1.36 -6.75
CA ALA A 33 -9.40 1.09 -6.65
C ALA A 33 -8.59 2.28 -6.16
N LEU A 34 -7.53 1.96 -5.40
CA LEU A 34 -6.38 2.83 -5.24
C LEU A 34 -5.48 2.56 -6.43
N VAL A 35 -5.31 3.56 -7.28
CA VAL A 35 -4.48 3.45 -8.49
C VAL A 35 -3.11 4.01 -8.19
N VAL A 36 -2.07 3.22 -8.46
CA VAL A 36 -0.67 3.58 -8.23
C VAL A 36 0.02 3.61 -9.58
N LYS A 37 0.66 4.73 -9.90
CA LYS A 37 1.40 4.89 -11.16
C LYS A 37 2.88 5.01 -10.89
N VAL A 38 3.64 4.05 -11.41
CA VAL A 38 5.10 3.99 -11.30
C VAL A 38 5.66 4.03 -12.73
N GLY A 39 6.17 5.20 -13.13
CA GLY A 39 6.53 5.40 -14.54
C GLY A 39 5.31 5.25 -15.43
N THR A 40 5.36 4.31 -16.36
CA THR A 40 4.24 3.99 -17.25
C THR A 40 3.38 2.82 -16.75
N THR A 41 3.78 2.20 -15.63
CA THR A 41 3.06 1.05 -15.07
C THR A 41 1.97 1.54 -14.12
N GLU A 42 0.78 0.98 -14.27
CA GLU A 42 -0.36 1.28 -13.40
C GLU A 42 -0.73 0.02 -12.62
N LEU A 43 -0.66 0.14 -11.28
CA LEU A 43 -1.11 -0.92 -10.38
C LEU A 43 -2.43 -0.50 -9.76
N ARG A 44 -3.27 -1.48 -9.44
CA ARG A 44 -4.58 -1.23 -8.82
C ARG A 44 -4.74 -2.15 -7.62
N TYR A 45 -5.12 -1.54 -6.50
CA TYR A 45 -5.43 -2.26 -5.27
C TYR A 45 -6.87 -1.94 -4.87
N HIS A 46 -7.58 -2.89 -4.24
CA HIS A 46 -8.88 -2.57 -3.66
C HIS A 46 -8.79 -1.27 -2.87
N LEU A 47 -9.65 -0.30 -3.13
CA LEU A 47 -9.59 1.01 -2.47
C LEU A 47 -9.71 0.88 -0.95
N ARG A 48 -10.45 -0.10 -0.48
CA ARG A 48 -10.59 -0.35 0.95
C ARG A 48 -9.28 -0.71 1.66
N CYS A 49 -8.20 -0.97 0.91
CA CYS A 49 -6.90 -1.29 1.52
C CYS A 49 -6.43 -0.19 2.49
N ILE A 50 -6.78 1.06 2.22
CA ILE A 50 -6.39 2.19 3.08
C ILE A 50 -6.99 2.00 4.48
N ASP A 51 -8.30 1.83 4.56
CA ASP A 51 -9.00 1.68 5.83
C ASP A 51 -8.69 0.34 6.50
N ASP A 52 -8.61 -0.72 5.70
CA ASP A 52 -8.33 -2.07 6.21
C ASP A 52 -6.93 -2.15 6.81
N LEU A 53 -5.93 -1.55 6.15
CA LEU A 53 -4.56 -1.53 6.67
C LEU A 53 -4.48 -0.67 7.93
N ALA A 54 -5.14 0.48 7.95
CA ALA A 54 -5.19 1.32 9.14
C ALA A 54 -5.78 0.57 10.32
N ALA A 55 -6.85 -0.20 10.10
CA ALA A 55 -7.47 -1.00 11.15
C ALA A 55 -6.56 -2.13 11.64
N MET A 56 -5.86 -2.79 10.73
CA MET A 56 -4.91 -3.85 11.09
C MET A 56 -3.78 -3.31 11.95
N LEU A 57 -3.21 -2.17 11.57
CA LEU A 57 -2.13 -1.53 12.33
C LEU A 57 -2.59 -1.11 13.72
N LYS A 58 -3.82 -0.61 13.83
CA LYS A 58 -4.39 -0.22 15.12
C LYS A 58 -4.57 -1.44 16.02
N ALA A 59 -5.04 -2.55 15.47
CA ALA A 59 -5.21 -3.80 16.20
C ALA A 59 -3.86 -4.40 16.62
N ALA A 60 -2.82 -4.25 15.80
CA ALA A 60 -1.49 -4.72 16.11
C ALA A 60 -0.86 -3.95 17.26
N GLY A 61 -1.13 -2.66 17.36
CA GLY A 61 -0.70 -1.82 18.48
C GLY A 61 0.79 -1.54 18.55
N ASP A 62 1.57 -1.90 17.54
CA ASP A 62 3.02 -1.75 17.51
C ASP A 62 3.52 -1.72 16.06
N TRP A 63 4.83 -1.52 15.90
CA TRP A 63 5.47 -1.51 14.59
C TRP A 63 5.26 -2.83 13.85
N THR A 64 4.91 -2.73 12.56
CA THR A 64 4.76 -3.87 11.66
C THR A 64 5.72 -3.70 10.49
N PRO A 65 6.56 -4.71 10.20
CA PRO A 65 7.48 -4.63 9.04
C PRO A 65 6.71 -4.45 7.73
N LEU A 66 7.25 -3.65 6.82
CA LEU A 66 6.59 -3.44 5.53
C LEU A 66 6.69 -4.69 4.64
N GLY A 67 7.87 -5.26 4.53
CA GLY A 67 8.09 -6.52 3.80
C GLY A 67 7.80 -6.44 2.30
N GLY A 68 7.90 -5.25 1.70
CA GLY A 68 7.57 -5.04 0.30
C GLY A 68 8.28 -6.03 -0.62
N THR A 69 7.50 -6.76 -1.43
CA THR A 69 8.00 -7.91 -2.18
C THR A 69 7.23 -8.04 -3.49
N ASP A 70 7.93 -8.48 -4.54
CA ASP A 70 7.31 -8.78 -5.83
C ASP A 70 6.27 -9.89 -5.71
N GLU A 71 5.30 -9.90 -6.60
CA GLU A 71 4.22 -10.90 -6.59
C GLU A 71 4.75 -12.33 -6.64
N GLN A 72 5.83 -12.57 -7.38
CA GLN A 72 6.38 -13.91 -7.59
C GLN A 72 7.22 -14.41 -6.40
N LYS A 73 7.52 -13.55 -5.45
CA LYS A 73 8.35 -13.90 -4.28
C LYS A 73 7.48 -14.01 -3.04
N THR A 74 7.86 -14.90 -2.15
CA THR A 74 7.18 -15.07 -0.87
C THR A 74 7.45 -13.85 0.01
N ALA A 75 6.39 -13.27 0.54
CA ALA A 75 6.53 -12.14 1.46
C ALA A 75 6.97 -12.60 2.84
N PRO A 76 7.76 -11.78 3.56
CA PRO A 76 8.15 -12.13 4.93
C PRO A 76 6.92 -12.28 5.83
N GLU A 77 6.90 -13.35 6.62
CA GLU A 77 5.80 -13.61 7.56
C GLU A 77 5.66 -12.45 8.56
N GLY A 78 4.42 -12.07 8.86
CA GLY A 78 4.14 -10.98 9.80
C GLY A 78 4.30 -9.58 9.22
N SER A 79 4.60 -9.47 7.92
CA SER A 79 4.77 -8.16 7.27
C SER A 79 3.45 -7.63 6.70
N VAL A 80 3.43 -6.33 6.42
CA VAL A 80 2.33 -5.68 5.71
C VAL A 80 2.10 -6.34 4.34
N GLU A 81 3.18 -6.65 3.63
CA GLU A 81 3.08 -7.32 2.32
C GLU A 81 2.41 -8.68 2.44
N ALA A 82 2.80 -9.50 3.43
CA ALA A 82 2.20 -10.81 3.65
C ALA A 82 0.71 -10.68 4.00
N TRP A 83 0.36 -9.73 4.86
CA TRP A 83 -1.03 -9.47 5.20
C TRP A 83 -1.83 -9.04 3.96
N GLY A 84 -1.23 -8.22 3.10
CA GLY A 84 -1.87 -7.69 1.89
C GLY A 84 -2.19 -8.75 0.83
N ARG A 85 -1.74 -9.99 1.03
CA ARG A 85 -2.02 -11.11 0.12
C ARG A 85 -2.54 -12.34 0.85
N SER A 86 -2.79 -12.23 2.16
CA SER A 86 -3.23 -13.35 2.98
C SER A 86 -4.72 -13.64 2.80
N PRO A 87 -5.12 -14.92 2.77
CA PRO A 87 -6.53 -15.28 2.76
C PRO A 87 -7.26 -14.84 4.04
N ASP A 88 -6.53 -14.50 5.09
CA ASP A 88 -7.11 -14.12 6.38
C ASP A 88 -7.40 -12.61 6.49
N ASN A 89 -7.06 -11.82 5.48
CA ASN A 89 -7.36 -10.39 5.50
C ASN A 89 -8.81 -10.10 5.07
N PRO A 90 -9.30 -8.86 5.24
CA PRO A 90 -10.71 -8.54 4.95
C PRO A 90 -11.20 -8.84 3.53
N VAL A 91 -10.34 -8.86 2.52
CA VAL A 91 -10.76 -9.20 1.14
C VAL A 91 -10.53 -10.67 0.81
N GLY A 92 -9.93 -11.43 1.73
CA GLY A 92 -9.72 -12.87 1.56
C GLY A 92 -8.58 -13.23 0.62
N GLY A 93 -7.62 -12.36 0.44
CA GLY A 93 -6.47 -12.61 -0.44
C GLY A 93 -5.81 -11.34 -0.91
N TRP A 94 -5.35 -11.32 -2.15
CA TRP A 94 -4.64 -10.18 -2.73
C TRP A 94 -5.51 -8.93 -2.79
N TYR A 95 -5.00 -7.83 -2.24
CA TYR A 95 -5.58 -6.51 -2.51
C TYR A 95 -5.29 -6.06 -3.93
N GLY A 96 -4.17 -6.47 -4.49
CA GLY A 96 -3.82 -6.18 -5.88
C GLY A 96 -4.83 -6.83 -6.83
N LEU A 97 -5.37 -6.03 -7.76
CA LEU A 97 -6.47 -6.44 -8.63
C LEU A 97 -6.01 -7.03 -9.95
N LYS A 98 -4.81 -6.66 -10.41
CA LYS A 98 -4.33 -7.09 -11.72
C LYS A 98 -3.25 -8.16 -11.56
N LYS A 99 -3.56 -9.39 -11.97
CA LYS A 99 -2.61 -10.49 -11.92
C LYS A 99 -1.31 -10.11 -12.65
N GLY A 100 -0.17 -10.39 -12.03
CA GLY A 100 1.15 -9.97 -12.51
C GLY A 100 1.60 -8.63 -11.94
N LEU A 101 0.67 -7.82 -11.42
CA LEU A 101 0.95 -6.51 -10.83
C LEU A 101 0.33 -6.37 -9.43
N ARG A 102 0.21 -7.49 -8.70
CA ARG A 102 -0.41 -7.51 -7.36
C ARG A 102 0.58 -7.32 -6.23
N GLY A 103 1.87 -7.42 -6.51
CA GLY A 103 2.91 -7.31 -5.50
C GLY A 103 3.20 -5.87 -5.09
N ARG A 104 4.19 -5.74 -4.22
CA ARG A 104 4.71 -4.48 -3.70
C ARG A 104 3.67 -3.65 -2.93
N PHE A 105 2.66 -4.32 -2.38
CA PHE A 105 1.67 -3.68 -1.52
C PHE A 105 2.35 -2.93 -0.37
N GLY A 106 3.36 -3.56 0.26
CA GLY A 106 4.13 -2.98 1.36
C GLY A 106 5.09 -1.86 0.94
N VAL A 107 5.22 -1.59 -0.36
CA VAL A 107 6.03 -0.48 -0.88
C VAL A 107 5.15 0.73 -1.19
N TYR A 108 4.01 0.51 -1.87
CA TYR A 108 3.22 1.60 -2.44
C TYR A 108 2.05 2.05 -1.58
N VAL A 109 1.49 1.19 -0.74
CA VAL A 109 0.33 1.56 0.09
C VAL A 109 0.74 2.32 1.36
N PRO A 110 1.82 1.95 2.08
CA PRO A 110 2.21 2.70 3.28
C PRO A 110 2.39 4.20 3.08
N PRO A 111 3.02 4.70 2.00
CA PRO A 111 3.12 6.14 1.79
C PRO A 111 1.76 6.84 1.66
N VAL A 112 0.74 6.15 1.18
CA VAL A 112 -0.62 6.70 1.10
C VAL A 112 -1.18 6.94 2.49
N LEU A 113 -1.04 5.95 3.39
CA LEU A 113 -1.50 6.09 4.78
C LEU A 113 -0.74 7.19 5.50
N GLU A 114 0.56 7.27 5.27
CA GLU A 114 1.39 8.35 5.84
C GLU A 114 0.89 9.72 5.39
N ARG A 115 0.64 9.88 4.09
CA ARG A 115 0.12 11.12 3.51
C ARG A 115 -1.21 11.53 4.13
N LEU A 116 -2.06 10.55 4.42
CA LEU A 116 -3.39 10.79 4.97
C LEU A 116 -3.38 10.96 6.50
N GLY A 117 -2.22 10.85 7.14
CA GLY A 117 -2.11 10.99 8.59
C GLY A 117 -2.66 9.80 9.36
N LEU A 118 -2.74 8.63 8.72
CA LEU A 118 -3.29 7.42 9.34
C LEU A 118 -2.21 6.53 9.96
N ALA A 119 -0.97 6.69 9.56
CA ALA A 119 0.12 5.85 10.02
C ALA A 119 1.44 6.61 10.05
N GLU A 120 2.33 6.15 10.90
CA GLU A 120 3.72 6.54 10.92
C GLU A 120 4.52 5.49 10.17
N VAL A 121 5.38 5.92 9.23
CA VAL A 121 6.17 5.03 8.37
C VAL A 121 7.65 5.37 8.54
N GLU A 122 8.48 4.35 8.77
CA GLU A 122 9.93 4.52 8.77
C GLU A 122 10.45 4.71 7.35
N HIS A 123 11.53 5.48 7.21
CA HIS A 123 12.18 5.77 5.92
C HIS A 123 13.64 5.32 5.94
N LEU A 124 13.84 4.03 6.21
CA LEU A 124 15.15 3.41 6.25
C LEU A 124 15.51 2.87 4.86
N PRO A 125 16.81 2.68 4.56
CA PRO A 125 17.19 2.06 3.28
C PRO A 125 16.58 0.67 3.09
N ARG A 126 16.35 -0.08 4.18
CA ARG A 126 15.69 -1.38 4.17
C ARG A 126 15.10 -1.68 5.54
N ASN A 127 14.19 -2.66 5.58
CA ASN A 127 13.56 -3.13 6.82
C ASN A 127 12.77 -2.04 7.55
N SER A 128 12.16 -1.12 6.80
CA SER A 128 11.26 -0.13 7.37
C SER A 128 10.00 -0.78 7.90
N ARG A 129 9.42 -0.14 8.91
CA ARG A 129 8.20 -0.60 9.58
C ARG A 129 7.19 0.55 9.57
N MET A 130 5.94 0.22 9.90
CA MET A 130 4.89 1.23 10.08
C MET A 130 4.03 0.87 11.28
N ARG A 131 3.30 1.86 11.78
CA ARG A 131 2.33 1.67 12.87
C ARG A 131 1.21 2.70 12.76
N ALA A 132 0.08 2.40 13.41
CA ALA A 132 -1.04 3.33 13.47
C ALA A 132 -0.65 4.59 14.26
N LEU A 133 -1.18 5.72 13.81
CA LEU A 133 -1.10 6.97 14.58
C LEU A 133 -2.17 7.04 15.65
#